data_6cf698cda35cd4d4645ec95419089410
#
_entry.id   6cf698cda35cd4d4645ec95419089410
#
_cell.length_a   1.000
_cell.length_b   1.000
_cell.length_c   1.000
_cell.angle_alpha   90.00
_cell.angle_beta   90.00
_cell.angle_gamma   90.00
#
_symmetry.space_group_name_H-M   'P 1'
#
loop_
_entity.id
_entity.type
_entity.pdbx_description
1 polymer ?
#
loop_
_entity_poly.entity_id
_entity_poly.type
_entity_poly.pdbx_seq_one_letter_code
_entity_poly.pdbx_strand_id
1 'polypeptide(L)'
;INQHGSVSPKLWDKIFALVDYLRQHKGLRVDGIGWQAHVDLAWEKTGDNLTDLADLIDRAHAKDLSFHITENNVWLKRKKDYEGQAETFAAILGVLLSKRSTGEVSWNVWNLSDADSWANMREFDGCIFDYDYQPKPAYFALKKVLIESASSD
;
A
#
# COMPACT_ATOMS: atom_id res chain seq x y z
N ILE A 1 -3.84 7.52 -11.93
CA ILE A 1 -2.42 7.20 -12.22
C ILE A 1 -1.95 6.18 -11.19
N ASN A 2 -1.42 5.05 -11.64
CA ASN A 2 -0.92 3.98 -10.76
C ASN A 2 0.60 3.85 -10.89
N GLN A 3 1.32 3.82 -9.77
CA GLN A 3 2.79 3.84 -9.73
C GLN A 3 3.33 2.67 -8.91
N HIS A 4 4.27 1.95 -9.51
CA HIS A 4 5.11 0.99 -8.78
C HIS A 4 6.37 1.70 -8.28
N GLY A 5 7.00 1.36 -7.28
CA GLY A 5 8.24 1.97 -6.77
C GLY A 5 8.06 2.44 -5.34
N SER A 6 8.99 3.25 -4.86
CA SER A 6 8.99 3.71 -3.47
C SER A 6 8.01 4.86 -3.22
N VAL A 7 7.76 5.14 -1.95
CA VAL A 7 7.02 6.33 -1.50
C VAL A 7 7.89 7.59 -1.47
N SER A 8 9.14 7.52 -1.95
CA SER A 8 10.11 8.62 -1.92
C SER A 8 9.55 9.92 -2.50
N PRO A 9 9.66 11.05 -1.79
CA PRO A 9 9.15 12.34 -2.24
C PRO A 9 9.61 12.74 -3.65
N LYS A 10 10.87 12.48 -3.98
CA LYS A 10 11.46 12.80 -5.29
C LYS A 10 10.76 12.08 -6.46
N LEU A 11 10.28 10.85 -6.25
CA LEU A 11 9.51 10.12 -7.27
C LEU A 11 8.14 10.75 -7.42
N TRP A 12 7.46 11.01 -6.32
CA TRP A 12 6.09 11.52 -6.32
C TRP A 12 5.98 12.98 -6.74
N ASP A 13 7.02 13.79 -6.60
CA ASP A 13 7.09 15.14 -7.20
C ASP A 13 6.85 15.09 -8.73
N LYS A 14 7.40 14.08 -9.41
CA LYS A 14 7.18 13.89 -10.84
C LYS A 14 5.74 13.46 -11.15
N ILE A 15 5.14 12.62 -10.32
CA ILE A 15 3.75 12.19 -10.48
C ILE A 15 2.80 13.36 -10.27
N PHE A 16 2.99 14.16 -9.23
CA PHE A 16 2.17 15.36 -9.00
C PHE A 16 2.33 16.38 -10.14
N ALA A 17 3.55 16.59 -10.65
CA ALA A 17 3.78 17.45 -11.80
C ALA A 17 3.04 16.93 -13.05
N LEU A 18 3.01 15.61 -13.26
CA LEU A 18 2.23 14.99 -14.35
C LEU A 18 0.72 15.21 -14.15
N VAL A 19 0.21 15.04 -12.94
CA VAL A 19 -1.21 15.31 -12.63
C VAL A 19 -1.55 16.77 -12.95
N ASP A 20 -0.74 17.71 -12.47
CA ASP A 20 -0.93 19.14 -12.70
C ASP A 20 -0.92 19.44 -14.22
N TYR A 21 0.03 18.88 -14.96
CA TYR A 21 0.11 19.02 -16.41
C TYR A 21 -1.16 18.48 -17.11
N LEU A 22 -1.62 17.28 -16.73
CA LEU A 22 -2.81 16.69 -17.33
C LEU A 22 -4.07 17.51 -17.07
N ARG A 23 -4.24 18.01 -15.83
CA ARG A 23 -5.38 18.83 -15.45
C ARG A 23 -5.34 20.21 -16.13
N GLN A 24 -4.21 20.92 -16.03
CA GLN A 24 -4.10 22.33 -16.41
C GLN A 24 -3.88 22.52 -17.91
N HIS A 25 -3.06 21.67 -18.55
CA HIS A 25 -2.68 21.86 -19.96
C HIS A 25 -3.43 20.94 -20.92
N LYS A 26 -3.97 19.83 -20.45
CA LYS A 26 -4.73 18.89 -21.28
C LYS A 26 -6.21 18.87 -20.99
N GLY A 27 -6.67 19.55 -19.93
CA GLY A 27 -8.07 19.55 -19.52
C GLY A 27 -8.60 18.17 -19.13
N LEU A 28 -7.71 17.24 -18.77
CA LEU A 28 -8.08 15.88 -18.40
C LEU A 28 -8.46 15.81 -16.93
N ARG A 29 -9.50 15.05 -16.64
CA ARG A 29 -9.88 14.72 -15.27
C ARG A 29 -8.93 13.67 -14.70
N VAL A 30 -8.36 13.94 -13.53
CA VAL A 30 -7.56 12.99 -12.75
C VAL A 30 -8.06 13.07 -11.31
N ASP A 31 -8.72 12.03 -10.81
CA ASP A 31 -9.38 12.03 -9.50
C ASP A 31 -8.56 11.34 -8.42
N GLY A 32 -7.58 10.52 -8.81
CA GLY A 32 -6.79 9.79 -7.84
C GLY A 32 -5.45 9.32 -8.34
N ILE A 33 -4.61 8.97 -7.39
CA ILE A 33 -3.31 8.33 -7.60
C ILE A 33 -3.24 7.04 -6.81
N GLY A 34 -2.46 6.09 -7.31
CA GLY A 34 -2.28 4.79 -6.70
C GLY A 34 -0.81 4.43 -6.54
N TRP A 35 -0.51 3.78 -5.44
CA TRP A 35 0.76 3.13 -5.18
C TRP A 35 0.57 1.61 -5.15
N GLN A 36 1.34 0.86 -5.93
CA GLN A 36 1.22 -0.60 -5.98
C GLN A 36 1.61 -1.28 -4.66
N ALA A 37 2.55 -0.73 -3.92
CA ALA A 37 2.96 -1.21 -2.62
C ALA A 37 3.48 -2.67 -2.62
N HIS A 38 4.25 -3.04 -3.64
CA HIS A 38 5.05 -4.25 -3.60
C HIS A 38 6.31 -3.98 -2.77
N VAL A 39 6.34 -4.45 -1.54
CA VAL A 39 7.39 -4.12 -0.59
C VAL A 39 8.10 -5.36 -0.03
N ASP A 40 9.30 -5.17 0.49
CA ASP A 40 10.05 -6.20 1.20
C ASP A 40 9.65 -6.27 2.68
N LEU A 41 9.90 -7.41 3.30
CA LEU A 41 9.78 -7.61 4.74
C LEU A 41 10.51 -6.50 5.53
N ALA A 42 9.85 -5.98 6.57
CA ALA A 42 10.35 -4.90 7.43
C ALA A 42 10.52 -3.54 6.71
N TRP A 43 9.76 -3.33 5.62
CA TRP A 43 9.73 -2.06 4.90
C TRP A 43 9.37 -0.88 5.82
N GLU A 44 8.48 -1.07 6.77
CA GLU A 44 8.04 -0.06 7.74
C GLU A 44 9.14 0.38 8.71
N LYS A 45 10.19 -0.45 8.86
CA LYS A 45 11.36 -0.18 9.73
C LYS A 45 12.54 0.44 8.95
N THR A 46 12.35 0.72 7.67
CA THR A 46 13.42 1.20 6.78
C THR A 46 13.29 2.70 6.54
N GLY A 47 14.29 3.47 6.99
CA GLY A 47 14.32 4.93 6.78
C GLY A 47 13.04 5.61 7.25
N ASP A 48 12.55 6.53 6.43
CA ASP A 48 11.36 7.35 6.71
C ASP A 48 10.10 6.84 5.99
N ASN A 49 10.07 5.56 5.59
CA ASN A 49 9.04 5.02 4.73
C ASN A 49 7.60 5.26 5.22
N LEU A 50 7.31 5.10 6.52
CA LEU A 50 5.97 5.36 7.05
C LEU A 50 5.62 6.86 7.04
N THR A 51 6.59 7.71 7.34
CA THR A 51 6.43 9.17 7.29
C THR A 51 6.24 9.62 5.85
N ASP A 52 7.09 9.13 4.93
CA ASP A 52 6.96 9.43 3.50
C ASP A 52 5.61 8.98 2.94
N LEU A 53 5.09 7.82 3.36
CA LEU A 53 3.75 7.36 2.97
C LEU A 53 2.65 8.28 3.51
N ALA A 54 2.74 8.68 4.78
CA ALA A 54 1.77 9.59 5.39
C ALA A 54 1.76 10.95 4.68
N ASP A 55 2.94 11.52 4.43
CA ASP A 55 3.10 12.80 3.74
C ASP A 55 2.62 12.73 2.27
N LEU A 56 2.86 11.59 1.61
CA LEU A 56 2.36 11.36 0.26
C LEU A 56 0.84 11.39 0.19
N ILE A 57 0.15 10.75 1.15
CA ILE A 57 -1.30 10.75 1.22
C ILE A 57 -1.82 12.17 1.51
N ASP A 58 -1.23 12.87 2.46
CA ASP A 58 -1.60 14.26 2.77
C ASP A 58 -1.46 15.18 1.55
N ARG A 59 -0.38 15.01 0.79
CA ARG A 59 -0.15 15.77 -0.47
C ARG A 59 -1.18 15.42 -1.54
N ALA A 60 -1.62 14.17 -1.63
CA ALA A 60 -2.68 13.77 -2.55
C ALA A 60 -4.00 14.45 -2.19
N HIS A 61 -4.41 14.34 -0.93
CA HIS A 61 -5.64 14.96 -0.42
C HIS A 61 -5.62 16.49 -0.55
N ALA A 62 -4.49 17.15 -0.31
CA ALA A 62 -4.34 18.59 -0.52
C ALA A 62 -4.49 19.04 -1.98
N LYS A 63 -4.46 18.11 -2.93
CA LYS A 63 -4.69 18.34 -4.37
C LYS A 63 -6.05 17.81 -4.85
N ASP A 64 -6.96 17.52 -3.95
CA ASP A 64 -8.25 16.89 -4.25
C ASP A 64 -8.08 15.60 -5.08
N LEU A 65 -7.14 14.75 -4.65
CA LEU A 65 -6.92 13.42 -5.21
C LEU A 65 -7.22 12.37 -4.15
N SER A 66 -7.97 11.33 -4.53
CA SER A 66 -8.02 10.11 -3.73
C SER A 66 -6.66 9.37 -3.78
N PHE A 67 -6.35 8.63 -2.70
CA PHE A 67 -5.14 7.83 -2.62
C PHE A 67 -5.46 6.34 -2.48
N HIS A 68 -4.84 5.53 -3.33
CA HIS A 68 -5.13 4.10 -3.39
C HIS A 68 -3.84 3.27 -3.23
N ILE A 69 -3.86 2.30 -2.32
CA ILE A 69 -2.92 1.19 -2.34
C ILE A 69 -3.56 0.12 -3.22
N THR A 70 -2.93 -0.19 -4.36
CA THR A 70 -3.58 -0.91 -5.46
C THR A 70 -3.21 -2.38 -5.56
N GLU A 71 -2.04 -2.78 -5.05
CA GLU A 71 -1.46 -4.09 -5.35
C GLU A 71 -0.58 -4.63 -4.22
N ASN A 72 -0.92 -4.37 -2.95
CA ASN A 72 -0.03 -4.64 -1.83
C ASN A 72 0.39 -6.12 -1.71
N ASN A 73 1.71 -6.33 -1.69
CA ASN A 73 2.38 -7.54 -1.26
C ASN A 73 3.50 -7.20 -0.28
N VAL A 74 3.82 -8.14 0.61
CA VAL A 74 5.01 -8.05 1.47
C VAL A 74 5.86 -9.31 1.27
N TRP A 75 6.98 -9.18 0.56
CA TRP A 75 7.81 -10.31 0.14
C TRP A 75 8.73 -10.81 1.23
N LEU A 76 8.60 -12.08 1.59
CA LEU A 76 9.46 -12.74 2.58
C LEU A 76 10.83 -13.13 2.03
N LYS A 77 10.97 -13.36 0.72
CA LYS A 77 12.23 -13.75 0.07
C LYS A 77 12.94 -14.89 0.82
N ARG A 78 12.24 -16.01 1.09
CA ARG A 78 12.72 -17.21 1.79
C ARG A 78 12.95 -17.07 3.30
N LYS A 79 12.69 -15.91 3.91
CA LYS A 79 12.91 -15.72 5.36
C LYS A 79 11.87 -16.41 6.24
N LYS A 80 10.67 -16.69 5.71
CA LYS A 80 9.53 -17.30 6.42
C LYS A 80 9.16 -16.63 7.75
N ASP A 81 9.43 -15.34 7.86
CA ASP A 81 9.05 -14.50 8.99
C ASP A 81 7.63 -13.95 8.76
N TYR A 82 6.64 -14.81 8.98
CA TYR A 82 5.24 -14.48 8.76
C TYR A 82 4.69 -13.44 9.75
N GLU A 83 5.26 -13.38 10.96
CA GLU A 83 4.89 -12.34 11.94
C GLU A 83 5.42 -10.97 11.51
N GLY A 84 6.68 -10.87 11.08
CA GLY A 84 7.21 -9.63 10.51
C GLY A 84 6.47 -9.19 9.24
N GLN A 85 6.01 -10.15 8.43
CA GLN A 85 5.14 -9.86 7.28
C GLN A 85 3.81 -9.22 7.73
N ALA A 86 3.21 -9.77 8.78
CA ALA A 86 1.97 -9.26 9.36
C ALA A 86 2.15 -7.84 9.94
N GLU A 87 3.27 -7.57 10.62
CA GLU A 87 3.61 -6.24 11.12
C GLU A 87 3.71 -5.22 9.97
N THR A 88 4.40 -5.57 8.88
CA THR A 88 4.55 -4.69 7.71
C THR A 88 3.21 -4.37 7.06
N PHE A 89 2.36 -5.37 6.81
CA PHE A 89 1.01 -5.15 6.28
C PHE A 89 0.17 -4.26 7.18
N ALA A 90 0.16 -4.54 8.50
CA ALA A 90 -0.60 -3.78 9.48
C ALA A 90 -0.13 -2.31 9.56
N ALA A 91 1.17 -2.06 9.52
CA ALA A 91 1.73 -0.71 9.55
C ALA A 91 1.29 0.11 8.33
N ILE A 92 1.37 -0.46 7.12
CA ILE A 92 0.95 0.20 5.88
C ILE A 92 -0.55 0.54 5.94
N LEU A 93 -1.41 -0.43 6.30
CA LEU A 93 -2.85 -0.22 6.42
C LEU A 93 -3.17 0.80 7.52
N GLY A 94 -2.45 0.77 8.64
CA GLY A 94 -2.62 1.72 9.75
C GLY A 94 -2.38 3.17 9.31
N VAL A 95 -1.30 3.44 8.55
CA VAL A 95 -1.05 4.77 7.98
C VAL A 95 -2.20 5.19 7.06
N LEU A 96 -2.63 4.31 6.15
CA LEU A 96 -3.71 4.62 5.21
C LEU A 96 -5.00 5.00 5.95
N LEU A 97 -5.42 4.20 6.93
CA LEU A 97 -6.65 4.43 7.70
C LEU A 97 -6.57 5.70 8.55
N SER A 98 -5.39 6.08 9.05
CA SER A 98 -5.22 7.33 9.79
C SER A 98 -5.51 8.58 8.96
N LYS A 99 -5.53 8.45 7.63
CA LYS A 99 -5.77 9.55 6.67
C LYS A 99 -7.20 9.58 6.11
N ARG A 100 -8.08 8.65 6.50
CA ARG A 100 -9.45 8.56 5.97
C ARG A 100 -10.33 9.78 6.27
N SER A 101 -9.99 10.55 7.30
CA SER A 101 -10.72 11.78 7.65
C SER A 101 -10.33 12.99 6.79
N THR A 102 -9.22 12.93 6.06
CA THR A 102 -8.72 14.03 5.21
C THR A 102 -9.06 13.85 3.74
N GLY A 103 -9.42 12.64 3.31
CA GLY A 103 -9.79 12.33 1.94
C GLY A 103 -10.08 10.85 1.71
N GLU A 104 -10.43 10.50 0.48
CA GLU A 104 -10.74 9.13 0.11
C GLU A 104 -9.48 8.27 0.03
N VAL A 105 -9.51 7.11 0.68
CA VAL A 105 -8.45 6.10 0.64
C VAL A 105 -9.01 4.73 0.32
N SER A 106 -8.22 3.88 -0.36
CA SER A 106 -8.56 2.46 -0.55
C SER A 106 -7.33 1.58 -0.47
N TRP A 107 -7.55 0.30 -0.16
CA TRP A 107 -6.49 -0.68 -0.06
C TRP A 107 -6.87 -2.00 -0.73
N ASN A 108 -5.97 -2.51 -1.58
CA ASN A 108 -6.10 -3.78 -2.28
C ASN A 108 -4.82 -4.60 -2.13
N VAL A 109 -4.96 -5.91 -2.06
CA VAL A 109 -3.84 -6.86 -2.20
C VAL A 109 -3.66 -7.24 -3.67
N TRP A 110 -2.42 -7.60 -4.02
CA TRP A 110 -2.13 -8.23 -5.31
C TRP A 110 -2.09 -9.73 -5.13
N ASN A 111 -3.06 -10.41 -5.72
CA ASN A 111 -3.39 -11.81 -5.50
C ASN A 111 -3.88 -12.13 -4.08
N LEU A 112 -4.71 -13.16 -3.98
CA LEU A 112 -5.23 -13.61 -2.69
C LEU A 112 -4.23 -14.53 -1.98
N SER A 113 -3.71 -15.50 -2.71
CA SER A 113 -2.87 -16.60 -2.21
C SER A 113 -1.51 -16.62 -2.88
N ASP A 114 -0.53 -17.16 -2.18
CA ASP A 114 0.80 -17.41 -2.73
C ASP A 114 0.74 -18.39 -3.93
N ALA A 115 -0.29 -19.25 -4.02
CA ALA A 115 -0.54 -20.12 -5.16
C ALA A 115 -0.90 -19.37 -6.44
N ASP A 116 -1.54 -18.20 -6.33
CA ASP A 116 -1.97 -17.35 -7.45
C ASP A 116 -0.89 -16.36 -7.89
N SER A 117 0.20 -16.27 -7.13
CA SER A 117 1.29 -15.34 -7.41
C SER A 117 1.97 -15.65 -8.75
N TRP A 118 2.62 -14.65 -9.33
CA TRP A 118 3.41 -14.86 -10.56
C TRP A 118 4.43 -15.97 -10.38
N ALA A 119 4.67 -16.74 -11.41
CA ALA A 119 5.55 -17.90 -11.36
C ALA A 119 6.96 -17.60 -10.81
N ASN A 120 7.51 -16.43 -11.12
CA ASN A 120 8.80 -15.96 -10.64
C ASN A 120 8.76 -15.31 -9.24
N MET A 121 7.57 -15.09 -8.68
CA MET A 121 7.35 -14.47 -7.35
C MET A 121 6.75 -15.44 -6.33
N ARG A 122 6.40 -16.66 -6.75
CA ARG A 122 5.80 -17.67 -5.85
C ARG A 122 6.68 -17.95 -4.62
N GLU A 123 7.99 -18.07 -4.80
CA GLU A 123 8.93 -18.33 -3.70
C GLU A 123 9.08 -17.17 -2.71
N PHE A 124 8.42 -16.02 -2.95
CA PHE A 124 8.50 -14.85 -2.09
C PHE A 124 7.41 -14.80 -1.02
N ASP A 125 6.44 -15.73 -1.07
CA ASP A 125 5.36 -15.86 -0.08
C ASP A 125 4.71 -14.50 0.28
N GLY A 126 4.39 -13.70 -0.75
CA GLY A 126 4.05 -12.28 -0.60
C GLY A 126 2.59 -11.99 -0.28
N CYS A 127 1.69 -13.00 -0.32
CA CYS A 127 0.25 -12.83 -0.16
C CYS A 127 -0.22 -13.02 1.28
N ILE A 128 -1.51 -12.78 1.52
CA ILE A 128 -2.13 -12.90 2.87
C ILE A 128 -2.70 -14.29 3.16
N PHE A 129 -2.79 -15.14 2.12
CA PHE A 129 -3.09 -16.58 2.23
C PHE A 129 -1.93 -17.38 1.68
N ASP A 130 -1.71 -18.57 2.23
CA ASP A 130 -0.67 -19.50 1.78
C ASP A 130 -1.05 -20.29 0.52
N TYR A 131 -0.22 -21.27 0.12
CA TYR A 131 -0.43 -22.11 -1.06
C TYR A 131 -1.67 -23.02 -0.97
N ASP A 132 -2.14 -23.31 0.23
CA ASP A 132 -3.32 -24.11 0.50
C ASP A 132 -4.55 -23.24 0.83
N TYR A 133 -4.48 -21.94 0.52
CA TYR A 133 -5.51 -20.93 0.80
C TYR A 133 -5.86 -20.82 2.29
N GLN A 134 -4.91 -21.15 3.17
CA GLN A 134 -5.07 -20.90 4.59
C GLN A 134 -4.64 -19.48 4.95
N PRO A 135 -5.36 -18.79 5.85
CA PRO A 135 -5.01 -17.43 6.24
C PRO A 135 -3.69 -17.39 7.01
N LYS A 136 -2.77 -16.56 6.55
CA LYS A 136 -1.49 -16.30 7.23
C LYS A 136 -1.67 -15.29 8.37
N PRO A 137 -0.68 -15.11 9.28
CA PRO A 137 -0.69 -14.08 10.31
C PRO A 137 -1.06 -12.68 9.78
N ALA A 138 -0.63 -12.35 8.55
CA ALA A 138 -0.97 -11.10 7.87
C ALA A 138 -2.48 -10.86 7.74
N TYR A 139 -3.27 -11.89 7.40
CA TYR A 139 -4.74 -11.78 7.34
C TYR A 139 -5.34 -11.36 8.68
N PHE A 140 -4.90 -11.97 9.77
CA PHE A 140 -5.42 -11.68 11.10
C PHE A 140 -5.00 -10.30 11.60
N ALA A 141 -3.77 -9.88 11.29
CA ALA A 141 -3.28 -8.54 11.61
C ALA A 141 -4.08 -7.45 10.89
N LEU A 142 -4.33 -7.62 9.58
CA LEU A 142 -5.16 -6.70 8.80
C LEU A 142 -6.60 -6.64 9.34
N LYS A 143 -7.21 -7.80 9.62
CA LYS A 143 -8.55 -7.86 10.22
C LYS A 143 -8.61 -7.11 11.53
N LYS A 144 -7.59 -7.26 12.39
CA LYS A 144 -7.49 -6.54 13.66
C LYS A 144 -7.46 -5.03 13.46
N VAL A 145 -6.57 -4.54 12.59
CA VAL A 145 -6.44 -3.11 12.29
C VAL A 145 -7.75 -2.51 11.79
N LEU A 146 -8.46 -3.22 10.90
CA LEU A 146 -9.76 -2.77 10.39
C LEU A 146 -10.83 -2.69 11.49
N ILE A 147 -10.91 -3.68 12.38
CA ILE A 147 -11.88 -3.70 13.50
C ILE A 147 -11.59 -2.56 14.47
N GLU A 148 -10.33 -2.39 14.87
CA GLU A 148 -9.91 -1.33 15.81
C GLU A 148 -10.18 0.05 15.23
N SER A 149 -9.89 0.25 13.94
CA SER A 149 -10.18 1.49 13.24
C SER A 149 -11.68 1.81 13.19
N ALA A 150 -12.54 0.81 12.92
CA ALA A 150 -13.99 1.00 12.89
C ALA A 150 -14.62 1.30 14.27
N SER A 151 -13.92 0.94 15.34
CA SER A 151 -14.39 1.18 16.72
C SER A 151 -13.98 2.57 17.25
N SER A 152 -13.18 3.30 16.50
CA SER A 152 -12.63 4.61 16.90
C SER A 152 -13.39 5.80 16.28
N ASP A 153 -14.43 5.53 15.49
CA ASP A 153 -15.39 6.48 14.91
C ASP A 153 -16.64 6.58 15.79
#